data_5468ad475513e931f8cd73fbf1053ca3
#
_entry.id   5468ad475513e931f8cd73fbf1053ca3
#
_cell.length_a   1.000
_cell.length_b   1.000
_cell.length_c   1.000
_cell.angle_alpha   90.00
_cell.angle_beta   90.00
_cell.angle_gamma   90.00
#
_symmetry.space_group_name_H-M   'P 1'
#
loop_
_entity.id
_entity.type
_entity.pdbx_description
1 polymer ?
#
loop_
_entity_poly.entity_id
_entity_poly.type
_entity_poly.pdbx_seq_one_letter_code
_entity_poly.pdbx_strand_id
1 'polypeptide(L)'
;RADPAARARAIDTEFPEEIKFDQLPGEHAPRGPAAFLSVQEGCDKFCAFCVVPYTRGAEFSRPAQGVIEEARRLVASGTCELTLLGQNVNAYHGEALDGGSWSLARLIRELAEIDGLHRIRYTTSHPLDMDEDLILAHRDIPALMPYLHLPVQSGSNHVLDAMNRRHDRDAYFRIIDRLRDVRPDLALSGDFIVGFPGESDRDFADTLSLVDRVGYASAYSFKYSPRPGTPAAGEDLQVPEDVKSDRLEALQQLLNAQQYAFNQSTLGARMDVLVERAGGRPGQVAGRSPYMQAVNMVGDESFVGRIVSCEVAEAKQNSIVGSIL
;
A
#
# COMPACT_ATOMS: atom_id res chain seq x y z
N ARG A 1 41.34 -18.78 -7.14
CA ARG A 1 40.12 -19.45 -6.62
C ARG A 1 39.84 -18.81 -5.27
N ALA A 2 38.85 -17.92 -5.19
CA ALA A 2 38.42 -17.31 -3.96
C ALA A 2 37.59 -18.33 -3.16
N ASP A 3 37.86 -18.39 -1.86
CA ASP A 3 37.22 -19.28 -0.88
C ASP A 3 35.72 -19.03 -0.78
N PRO A 4 34.85 -20.03 -0.98
CA PRO A 4 33.40 -19.87 -0.86
C PRO A 4 32.91 -19.65 0.57
N ALA A 5 33.72 -19.82 1.59
CA ALA A 5 33.36 -19.69 3.01
C ALA A 5 33.32 -18.23 3.53
N ALA A 6 33.80 -17.26 2.75
CA ALA A 6 33.92 -15.86 3.17
C ALA A 6 32.65 -15.02 2.95
N ARG A 7 31.53 -15.62 2.58
CA ARG A 7 30.20 -14.95 2.65
C ARG A 7 29.53 -15.22 4.01
N ALA A 8 30.21 -14.86 5.08
CA ALA A 8 29.54 -14.66 6.34
C ALA A 8 28.52 -13.56 6.12
N ARG A 9 27.24 -13.90 6.18
CA ARG A 9 26.15 -12.92 6.29
C ARG A 9 26.40 -12.18 7.60
N ALA A 10 26.92 -10.98 7.52
CA ALA A 10 26.90 -10.07 8.66
C ALA A 10 25.43 -9.79 8.97
N ILE A 11 24.89 -10.42 9.99
CA ILE A 11 23.62 -10.03 10.58
C ILE A 11 24.00 -8.96 11.59
N ASP A 12 23.84 -7.71 11.22
CA ASP A 12 23.95 -6.60 12.14
C ASP A 12 22.64 -6.54 12.94
N THR A 13 22.72 -6.84 14.23
CA THR A 13 21.58 -6.79 15.16
C THR A 13 21.60 -5.54 16.02
N GLU A 14 22.57 -4.66 15.83
CA GLU A 14 22.57 -3.34 16.45
C GLU A 14 21.68 -2.41 15.64
N PHE A 15 20.71 -1.77 16.30
CA PHE A 15 19.87 -0.74 15.72
C PHE A 15 20.51 0.61 16.05
N PRO A 16 21.30 1.21 15.13
CA PRO A 16 21.84 2.54 15.37
C PRO A 16 20.67 3.52 15.49
N GLU A 17 20.70 4.34 16.53
CA GLU A 17 19.72 5.43 16.70
C GLU A 17 19.89 6.52 15.63
N GLU A 18 20.98 6.50 14.87
CA GLU A 18 21.36 7.51 13.89
C GLU A 18 21.39 6.95 12.46
N ILE A 19 20.61 7.57 11.59
CA ILE A 19 20.71 7.60 10.11
C ILE A 19 20.66 6.22 9.43
N LYS A 20 19.53 5.53 9.54
CA LYS A 20 19.28 4.23 8.88
C LYS A 20 19.32 4.31 7.34
N PHE A 21 19.04 5.47 6.75
CA PHE A 21 18.96 5.66 5.31
C PHE A 21 20.32 5.97 4.65
N ASP A 22 21.33 6.42 5.38
CA ASP A 22 22.67 6.75 4.83
C ASP A 22 23.48 5.52 4.42
N GLN A 23 23.06 4.34 4.85
CA GLN A 23 23.70 3.05 4.48
C GLN A 23 23.12 2.44 3.21
N LEU A 24 22.08 3.05 2.60
CA LEU A 24 21.58 2.56 1.34
C LEU A 24 22.60 2.86 0.23
N PRO A 25 23.01 1.86 -0.58
CA PRO A 25 23.92 2.11 -1.70
C PRO A 25 23.35 3.19 -2.61
N GLY A 26 24.10 4.27 -2.82
CA GLY A 26 23.67 5.45 -3.57
C GLY A 26 23.38 5.25 -5.07
N GLU A 27 23.54 4.02 -5.59
CA GLU A 27 23.39 3.69 -7.00
C GLU A 27 22.50 2.45 -7.19
N HIS A 28 21.20 2.59 -6.94
CA HIS A 28 20.25 1.68 -7.57
C HIS A 28 19.64 2.37 -8.79
N ALA A 29 20.17 2.07 -9.96
CA ALA A 29 19.49 2.40 -11.20
C ALA A 29 18.07 1.80 -11.15
N PRO A 30 17.01 2.59 -11.41
CA PRO A 30 15.66 2.05 -11.44
C PRO A 30 15.59 0.97 -12.50
N ARG A 31 15.01 -0.16 -12.13
CA ARG A 31 14.85 -1.30 -13.05
C ARG A 31 13.57 -1.20 -13.89
N GLY A 32 13.03 0.00 -14.06
CA GLY A 32 11.79 0.18 -14.81
C GLY A 32 11.17 1.59 -14.64
N PRO A 33 10.01 1.82 -15.25
CA PRO A 33 9.35 3.12 -15.23
C PRO A 33 8.65 3.43 -13.89
N ALA A 34 8.52 2.46 -13.00
CA ALA A 34 7.99 2.61 -11.66
C ALA A 34 9.07 2.26 -10.62
N ALA A 35 9.19 3.06 -9.56
CA ALA A 35 10.15 2.85 -8.48
C ALA A 35 9.51 3.02 -7.11
N PHE A 36 10.09 2.35 -6.12
CA PHE A 36 9.78 2.57 -4.71
C PHE A 36 10.72 3.61 -4.11
N LEU A 37 10.16 4.49 -3.28
CA LEU A 37 10.89 5.52 -2.57
C LEU A 37 10.55 5.44 -1.09
N SER A 38 11.48 4.94 -0.27
CA SER A 38 11.29 4.88 1.18
C SER A 38 11.38 6.28 1.76
N VAL A 39 10.32 6.72 2.44
CA VAL A 39 10.21 8.05 3.04
C VAL A 39 10.13 7.99 4.57
N GLN A 40 9.74 6.82 5.11
CA GLN A 40 9.54 6.63 6.54
C GLN A 40 9.93 5.19 6.92
N GLU A 41 10.50 4.99 8.10
CA GLU A 41 10.85 3.69 8.67
C GLU A 41 10.46 3.63 10.15
N GLY A 42 10.21 2.41 10.67
CA GLY A 42 9.72 2.20 12.02
C GLY A 42 8.24 2.55 12.20
N CYS A 43 7.69 2.29 13.39
CA CYS A 43 6.28 2.58 13.67
C CYS A 43 6.01 2.60 15.17
N ASP A 44 5.35 3.67 15.65
CA ASP A 44 5.01 3.88 17.07
C ASP A 44 3.56 3.50 17.41
N LYS A 45 2.86 2.77 16.54
CA LYS A 45 1.46 2.37 16.79
C LYS A 45 1.33 1.22 17.79
N PHE A 46 2.33 0.35 17.91
CA PHE A 46 2.34 -0.79 18.82
C PHE A 46 1.08 -1.65 18.74
N CYS A 47 0.62 -1.94 17.52
CA CYS A 47 -0.48 -2.89 17.31
C CYS A 47 -0.13 -4.25 17.92
N ALA A 48 -1.04 -4.88 18.67
CA ALA A 48 -0.78 -6.04 19.51
C ALA A 48 -0.25 -7.28 18.76
N PHE A 49 -0.46 -7.37 17.45
CA PHE A 49 0.01 -8.46 16.58
C PHE A 49 1.32 -8.16 15.85
N CYS A 50 1.82 -6.92 15.92
CA CYS A 50 2.86 -6.43 15.02
C CYS A 50 4.25 -6.41 15.66
N VAL A 51 5.25 -6.94 14.94
CA VAL A 51 6.66 -6.96 15.38
C VAL A 51 7.45 -5.72 14.94
N VAL A 52 6.88 -4.87 14.08
CA VAL A 52 7.61 -3.73 13.49
C VAL A 52 8.25 -2.82 14.53
N PRO A 53 7.58 -2.37 15.61
CA PRO A 53 8.21 -1.53 16.63
C PRO A 53 9.45 -2.18 17.27
N TYR A 54 9.44 -3.51 17.37
CA TYR A 54 10.53 -4.27 18.01
C TYR A 54 11.67 -4.64 17.05
N THR A 55 11.41 -4.63 15.74
CA THR A 55 12.38 -5.05 14.70
C THR A 55 12.91 -3.90 13.87
N ARG A 56 12.13 -2.84 13.70
CA ARG A 56 12.47 -1.64 12.94
C ARG A 56 12.71 -0.42 13.83
N GLY A 57 12.29 -0.50 15.12
CA GLY A 57 12.42 0.57 16.10
C GLY A 57 11.40 1.68 15.94
N ALA A 58 11.67 2.81 16.59
CA ALA A 58 10.82 4.01 16.57
C ALA A 58 10.64 4.55 15.15
N GLU A 59 9.54 5.27 14.97
CA GLU A 59 9.25 5.95 13.73
C GLU A 59 10.31 7.01 13.42
N PHE A 60 10.81 6.97 12.18
CA PHE A 60 11.73 7.95 11.64
C PHE A 60 11.29 8.36 10.24
N SER A 61 11.03 9.65 10.06
CA SER A 61 10.69 10.23 8.75
C SER A 61 11.92 10.89 8.14
N ARG A 62 12.23 10.54 6.91
CA ARG A 62 13.37 11.12 6.19
C ARG A 62 13.17 12.63 5.98
N PRO A 63 14.24 13.44 6.06
CA PRO A 63 14.18 14.85 5.70
C PRO A 63 13.66 15.03 4.26
N ALA A 64 12.74 15.99 4.07
CA ALA A 64 12.06 16.21 2.79
C ALA A 64 13.04 16.49 1.64
N GLN A 65 14.14 17.22 1.90
CA GLN A 65 15.16 17.49 0.90
C GLN A 65 15.76 16.20 0.32
N GLY A 66 16.19 15.27 1.17
CA GLY A 66 16.78 14.00 0.73
C GLY A 66 15.81 13.14 -0.08
N VAL A 67 14.51 13.16 0.29
CA VAL A 67 13.46 12.47 -0.47
C VAL A 67 13.27 13.10 -1.86
N ILE A 68 13.20 14.43 -1.95
CA ILE A 68 13.04 15.16 -3.22
C ILE A 68 14.24 14.93 -4.14
N GLU A 69 15.46 15.00 -3.60
CA GLU A 69 16.69 14.78 -4.37
C GLU A 69 16.74 13.36 -4.94
N GLU A 70 16.35 12.34 -4.15
CA GLU A 70 16.27 10.96 -4.63
C GLU A 70 15.18 10.79 -5.69
N ALA A 71 13.99 11.39 -5.48
CA ALA A 71 12.92 11.38 -6.46
C ALA A 71 13.38 11.98 -7.81
N ARG A 72 14.08 13.12 -7.80
CA ARG A 72 14.63 13.75 -9.01
C ARG A 72 15.65 12.84 -9.71
N ARG A 73 16.53 12.15 -8.96
CA ARG A 73 17.48 11.19 -9.55
C ARG A 73 16.76 10.01 -10.20
N LEU A 74 15.71 9.46 -9.56
CA LEU A 74 14.91 8.38 -10.12
C LEU A 74 14.21 8.81 -11.40
N VAL A 75 13.59 10.00 -11.41
CA VAL A 75 12.93 10.54 -12.61
C VAL A 75 13.94 10.81 -13.73
N ALA A 76 15.10 11.41 -13.43
CA ALA A 76 16.15 11.62 -14.41
C ALA A 76 16.69 10.33 -15.05
N SER A 77 16.54 9.18 -14.36
CA SER A 77 16.89 7.85 -14.88
C SER A 77 15.74 7.13 -15.58
N GLY A 78 14.58 7.79 -15.79
CA GLY A 78 13.46 7.27 -16.58
C GLY A 78 12.27 6.76 -15.80
N THR A 79 12.27 6.91 -14.46
CA THR A 79 11.10 6.61 -13.63
C THR A 79 10.02 7.66 -13.84
N CYS A 80 8.77 7.25 -14.06
CA CYS A 80 7.62 8.15 -14.19
C CYS A 80 6.52 7.88 -13.15
N GLU A 81 6.62 6.82 -12.37
CA GLU A 81 5.74 6.52 -11.23
C GLU A 81 6.59 6.25 -9.97
N LEU A 82 6.25 6.93 -8.86
CA LEU A 82 6.85 6.68 -7.54
C LEU A 82 5.79 6.13 -6.58
N THR A 83 6.15 5.06 -5.88
CA THR A 83 5.38 4.59 -4.72
C THR A 83 6.15 4.90 -3.44
N LEU A 84 5.59 5.79 -2.62
CA LEU A 84 6.16 6.17 -1.33
C LEU A 84 5.95 5.03 -0.33
N LEU A 85 7.03 4.61 0.32
CA LEU A 85 7.04 3.50 1.26
C LEU A 85 7.36 3.94 2.69
N GLY A 86 6.70 3.28 3.63
CA GLY A 86 6.96 3.34 5.06
C GLY A 86 6.30 2.18 5.77
N GLN A 87 6.48 2.04 7.07
CA GLN A 87 5.71 1.11 7.90
C GLN A 87 4.39 1.74 8.40
N ASN A 88 4.31 3.08 8.36
CA ASN A 88 3.12 3.89 8.61
C ASN A 88 3.27 5.19 7.81
N VAL A 89 3.22 5.10 6.49
CA VAL A 89 3.66 6.15 5.58
C VAL A 89 2.88 7.46 5.74
N ASN A 90 1.59 7.40 6.08
CA ASN A 90 0.76 8.59 6.25
C ASN A 90 1.00 9.35 7.58
N ALA A 91 1.82 8.80 8.50
CA ALA A 91 2.35 9.55 9.63
C ALA A 91 3.65 10.33 9.31
N TYR A 92 4.08 10.36 8.04
CA TYR A 92 5.28 11.09 7.66
C TYR A 92 5.29 12.54 8.18
N HIS A 93 6.39 12.91 8.85
CA HIS A 93 6.61 14.23 9.43
C HIS A 93 8.09 14.68 9.27
N GLY A 94 8.65 14.45 8.09
CA GLY A 94 10.06 14.73 7.81
C GLY A 94 10.42 16.21 7.98
N GLU A 95 11.68 16.46 8.36
CA GLU A 95 12.22 17.81 8.46
C GLU A 95 12.03 18.56 7.13
N ALA A 96 11.51 19.77 7.25
CA ALA A 96 11.22 20.64 6.12
C ALA A 96 12.45 21.45 5.70
N LEU A 97 12.44 21.94 4.47
CA LEU A 97 13.50 22.80 3.93
C LEU A 97 13.64 24.14 4.67
N ASP A 98 12.61 24.57 5.38
CA ASP A 98 12.52 25.82 6.15
C ASP A 98 12.72 25.61 7.66
N GLY A 99 13.11 24.39 8.09
CA GLY A 99 13.36 24.04 9.50
C GLY A 99 12.09 23.65 10.27
N GLY A 100 10.92 23.54 9.60
CA GLY A 100 9.70 23.00 10.16
C GLY A 100 9.59 21.49 9.94
N SER A 101 8.34 20.96 9.91
CA SER A 101 8.02 19.58 9.57
C SER A 101 6.95 19.53 8.47
N TRP A 102 7.15 18.66 7.48
CA TRP A 102 6.18 18.45 6.41
C TRP A 102 5.36 17.21 6.66
N SER A 103 4.04 17.30 6.40
CA SER A 103 3.15 16.15 6.30
C SER A 103 3.39 15.38 5.00
N LEU A 104 2.85 14.14 4.92
CA LEU A 104 2.87 13.38 3.67
C LEU A 104 2.18 14.13 2.53
N ALA A 105 1.05 14.79 2.81
CA ALA A 105 0.34 15.59 1.82
C ALA A 105 1.21 16.73 1.26
N ARG A 106 1.97 17.42 2.11
CA ARG A 106 2.90 18.45 1.69
C ARG A 106 4.02 17.87 0.83
N LEU A 107 4.61 16.75 1.25
CA LEU A 107 5.64 16.05 0.48
C LEU A 107 5.12 15.65 -0.91
N ILE A 108 3.92 15.09 -1.00
CA ILE A 108 3.30 14.67 -2.27
C ILE A 108 3.11 15.87 -3.20
N ARG A 109 2.67 17.04 -2.69
CA ARG A 109 2.54 18.27 -3.50
C ARG A 109 3.87 18.68 -4.12
N GLU A 110 4.95 18.68 -3.34
CA GLU A 110 6.28 19.05 -3.84
C GLU A 110 6.83 18.00 -4.84
N LEU A 111 6.59 16.72 -4.61
CA LEU A 111 7.00 15.67 -5.54
C LEU A 111 6.23 15.78 -6.87
N ALA A 112 4.96 16.18 -6.84
CA ALA A 112 4.15 16.34 -8.04
C ALA A 112 4.63 17.46 -8.97
N GLU A 113 5.46 18.39 -8.47
CA GLU A 113 6.09 19.47 -9.28
C GLU A 113 7.35 18.99 -10.02
N ILE A 114 7.78 17.74 -9.86
CA ILE A 114 8.96 17.21 -10.55
C ILE A 114 8.60 16.87 -12.00
N ASP A 115 9.19 17.58 -12.95
CA ASP A 115 9.00 17.32 -14.37
C ASP A 115 9.37 15.87 -14.74
N GLY A 116 8.43 15.18 -15.39
CA GLY A 116 8.58 13.76 -15.76
C GLY A 116 8.04 12.77 -14.74
N LEU A 117 7.67 13.21 -13.52
CA LEU A 117 6.94 12.39 -12.57
C LEU A 117 5.43 12.51 -12.85
N HIS A 118 4.85 11.48 -13.41
CA HIS A 118 3.44 11.48 -13.81
C HIS A 118 2.52 10.84 -12.79
N ARG A 119 3.04 9.97 -11.93
CA ARG A 119 2.24 9.20 -10.98
C ARG A 119 2.92 9.09 -9.63
N ILE A 120 2.14 9.32 -8.60
CA ILE A 120 2.54 9.13 -7.21
C ILE A 120 1.54 8.18 -6.56
N ARG A 121 2.05 7.25 -5.78
CA ARG A 121 1.29 6.35 -4.91
C ARG A 121 1.95 6.33 -3.54
N TYR A 122 1.21 5.91 -2.54
CA TYR A 122 1.76 5.56 -1.25
C TYR A 122 1.06 4.32 -0.69
N THR A 123 1.72 3.60 0.19
CA THR A 123 1.19 2.35 0.75
C THR A 123 1.59 2.17 2.21
N THR A 124 0.92 1.25 2.92
CA THR A 124 1.13 0.99 4.35
C THR A 124 0.69 2.17 5.22
N SER A 125 -0.59 2.53 5.10
CA SER A 125 -1.21 3.61 5.86
C SER A 125 -1.91 3.10 7.12
N HIS A 126 -2.12 3.99 8.10
CA HIS A 126 -2.92 3.72 9.28
C HIS A 126 -4.12 4.69 9.34
N PRO A 127 -5.35 4.21 9.64
CA PRO A 127 -6.53 5.08 9.66
C PRO A 127 -6.42 6.30 10.56
N LEU A 128 -5.72 6.20 11.70
CA LEU A 128 -5.51 7.33 12.62
C LEU A 128 -4.73 8.51 12.04
N ASP A 129 -3.89 8.25 11.04
CA ASP A 129 -3.02 9.27 10.43
C ASP A 129 -3.56 9.75 9.08
N MET A 130 -4.84 9.45 8.81
CA MET A 130 -5.54 9.94 7.62
C MET A 130 -6.17 11.29 7.93
N ASP A 131 -5.37 12.36 7.81
CA ASP A 131 -5.80 13.72 8.06
C ASP A 131 -6.53 14.35 6.86
N GLU A 132 -7.21 15.47 7.10
CA GLU A 132 -7.98 16.17 6.07
C GLU A 132 -7.09 16.68 4.93
N ASP A 133 -5.85 17.09 5.20
CA ASP A 133 -4.93 17.60 4.18
C ASP A 133 -4.53 16.48 3.20
N LEU A 134 -4.30 15.26 3.70
CA LEU A 134 -4.02 14.10 2.86
C LEU A 134 -5.26 13.63 2.09
N ILE A 135 -6.45 13.70 2.70
CA ILE A 135 -7.72 13.42 2.02
C ILE A 135 -7.91 14.39 0.84
N LEU A 136 -7.73 15.69 1.07
CA LEU A 136 -7.85 16.70 0.03
C LEU A 136 -6.77 16.58 -1.05
N ALA A 137 -5.57 16.07 -0.72
CA ALA A 137 -4.54 15.81 -1.70
C ALA A 137 -4.99 14.83 -2.80
N HIS A 138 -5.85 13.85 -2.48
CA HIS A 138 -6.45 12.95 -3.48
C HIS A 138 -7.36 13.67 -4.48
N ARG A 139 -7.96 14.80 -4.10
CA ARG A 139 -8.74 15.66 -5.00
C ARG A 139 -7.86 16.60 -5.82
N ASP A 140 -6.88 17.22 -5.15
CA ASP A 140 -6.19 18.41 -5.65
C ASP A 140 -4.94 18.08 -6.47
N ILE A 141 -4.38 16.87 -6.33
CA ILE A 141 -3.12 16.48 -6.99
C ILE A 141 -3.41 15.43 -8.06
N PRO A 142 -3.43 15.80 -9.35
CA PRO A 142 -3.73 14.87 -10.45
C PRO A 142 -2.74 13.69 -10.54
N ALA A 143 -1.47 13.92 -10.17
CA ALA A 143 -0.43 12.90 -10.16
C ALA A 143 -0.65 11.86 -9.04
N LEU A 144 -1.39 12.17 -7.97
CA LEU A 144 -1.74 11.20 -6.94
C LEU A 144 -2.82 10.26 -7.45
N MET A 145 -2.44 9.00 -7.67
CA MET A 145 -3.32 8.02 -8.30
C MET A 145 -4.55 7.69 -7.43
N PRO A 146 -5.71 7.42 -8.06
CA PRO A 146 -6.95 7.11 -7.36
C PRO A 146 -6.96 5.69 -6.77
N TYR A 147 -5.99 5.40 -5.96
CA TYR A 147 -5.82 4.13 -5.24
C TYR A 147 -5.25 4.39 -3.85
N LEU A 148 -5.91 3.87 -2.84
CA LEU A 148 -5.48 3.99 -1.46
C LEU A 148 -5.48 2.63 -0.77
N HIS A 149 -4.33 2.25 -0.22
CA HIS A 149 -4.21 1.12 0.68
C HIS A 149 -4.31 1.58 2.13
N LEU A 150 -5.44 1.26 2.79
CA LEU A 150 -5.76 1.69 4.16
C LEU A 150 -6.20 0.49 5.03
N PRO A 151 -5.25 -0.28 5.59
CA PRO A 151 -5.53 -1.46 6.38
C PRO A 151 -6.34 -1.17 7.64
N VAL A 152 -7.55 -1.74 7.73
CA VAL A 152 -8.39 -1.67 8.92
C VAL A 152 -8.10 -2.81 9.91
N GLN A 153 -7.77 -3.99 9.40
CA GLN A 153 -7.46 -5.26 10.05
C GLN A 153 -8.69 -6.06 10.52
N SER A 154 -9.72 -5.42 11.10
CA SER A 154 -10.99 -6.04 11.52
C SER A 154 -12.16 -5.06 11.40
N GLY A 155 -13.37 -5.56 11.27
CA GLY A 155 -14.61 -4.78 11.30
C GLY A 155 -15.28 -4.74 12.66
N SER A 156 -14.73 -5.39 13.68
CA SER A 156 -15.25 -5.40 15.04
C SER A 156 -14.50 -4.42 15.93
N ASN A 157 -15.23 -3.56 16.65
CA ASN A 157 -14.65 -2.65 17.62
C ASN A 157 -13.95 -3.40 18.76
N HIS A 158 -14.50 -4.52 19.20
CA HIS A 158 -13.87 -5.37 20.21
C HIS A 158 -12.50 -5.88 19.76
N VAL A 159 -12.40 -6.39 18.53
CA VAL A 159 -11.12 -6.88 17.97
C VAL A 159 -10.16 -5.74 17.69
N LEU A 160 -10.65 -4.59 17.17
CA LEU A 160 -9.81 -3.41 16.93
C LEU A 160 -9.18 -2.88 18.24
N ASP A 161 -9.93 -2.87 19.33
CA ASP A 161 -9.43 -2.49 20.65
C ASP A 161 -8.37 -3.48 21.15
N ALA A 162 -8.68 -4.79 21.09
CA ALA A 162 -7.73 -5.85 21.44
C ALA A 162 -6.45 -5.84 20.58
N MET A 163 -6.54 -5.40 19.31
CA MET A 163 -5.40 -5.16 18.41
C MET A 163 -4.64 -3.87 18.72
N ASN A 164 -5.09 -3.03 19.66
CA ASN A 164 -4.55 -1.70 19.94
C ASN A 164 -4.59 -0.77 18.71
N ARG A 165 -5.66 -0.84 17.90
CA ARG A 165 -5.79 -0.02 16.69
C ARG A 165 -6.18 1.43 16.96
N ARG A 166 -6.72 1.73 18.15
CA ARG A 166 -7.07 3.08 18.64
C ARG A 166 -8.07 3.84 17.75
N HIS A 167 -8.76 3.17 16.87
CA HIS A 167 -9.90 3.67 16.10
C HIS A 167 -11.00 2.62 16.13
N ASP A 168 -12.23 3.09 15.99
CA ASP A 168 -13.39 2.24 15.87
C ASP A 168 -13.85 2.13 14.40
N ARG A 169 -14.81 1.25 14.18
CA ARG A 169 -15.44 1.01 12.90
C ARG A 169 -16.09 2.28 12.31
N ASP A 170 -16.73 3.09 13.15
CA ASP A 170 -17.42 4.29 12.70
C ASP A 170 -16.43 5.38 12.29
N ALA A 171 -15.31 5.52 12.98
CA ALA A 171 -14.21 6.39 12.58
C ALA A 171 -13.67 5.97 11.20
N TYR A 172 -13.48 4.66 10.98
CA TYR A 172 -13.04 4.17 9.67
C TYR A 172 -14.06 4.50 8.57
N PHE A 173 -15.34 4.31 8.79
CA PHE A 173 -16.38 4.67 7.83
C PHE A 173 -16.39 6.16 7.51
N ARG A 174 -16.26 7.03 8.51
CA ARG A 174 -16.17 8.48 8.28
C ARG A 174 -15.00 8.85 7.35
N ILE A 175 -13.84 8.21 7.52
CA ILE A 175 -12.69 8.42 6.64
C ILE A 175 -13.01 7.97 5.21
N ILE A 176 -13.59 6.77 5.03
CA ILE A 176 -13.94 6.23 3.72
C ILE A 176 -15.00 7.10 3.03
N ASP A 177 -16.04 7.49 3.74
CA ASP A 177 -17.10 8.35 3.21
C ASP A 177 -16.51 9.71 2.77
N ARG A 178 -15.65 10.31 3.60
CA ARG A 178 -14.97 11.58 3.27
C ARG A 178 -14.04 11.46 2.06
N LEU A 179 -13.29 10.37 1.94
CA LEU A 179 -12.45 10.08 0.77
C LEU A 179 -13.30 9.97 -0.51
N ARG A 180 -14.44 9.28 -0.46
CA ARG A 180 -15.35 9.14 -1.60
C ARG A 180 -16.02 10.44 -1.98
N ASP A 181 -16.31 11.32 -1.02
CA ASP A 181 -16.84 12.64 -1.30
C ASP A 181 -15.87 13.49 -2.14
N VAL A 182 -14.57 13.42 -1.84
CA VAL A 182 -13.55 14.21 -2.54
C VAL A 182 -13.01 13.52 -3.80
N ARG A 183 -13.01 12.18 -3.82
CA ARG A 183 -12.53 11.36 -4.94
C ARG A 183 -13.46 10.15 -5.16
N PRO A 184 -14.61 10.33 -5.85
CA PRO A 184 -15.62 9.27 -6.01
C PRO A 184 -15.14 8.01 -6.72
N ASP A 185 -14.12 8.12 -7.56
CA ASP A 185 -13.50 7.01 -8.29
C ASP A 185 -12.36 6.31 -7.51
N LEU A 186 -12.15 6.64 -6.22
CA LEU A 186 -11.06 6.08 -5.43
C LEU A 186 -11.21 4.57 -5.24
N ALA A 187 -10.25 3.81 -5.73
CA ALA A 187 -10.11 2.39 -5.49
C ALA A 187 -9.49 2.13 -4.12
N LEU A 188 -10.21 1.44 -3.26
CA LEU A 188 -9.75 1.13 -1.90
C LEU A 188 -9.13 -0.26 -1.83
N SER A 189 -8.06 -0.36 -1.08
CA SER A 189 -7.42 -1.62 -0.71
C SER A 189 -7.21 -1.69 0.80
N GLY A 190 -7.19 -2.90 1.35
CA GLY A 190 -7.02 -3.09 2.79
C GLY A 190 -6.44 -4.45 3.15
N ASP A 191 -6.11 -4.59 4.42
CA ASP A 191 -5.67 -5.85 5.02
C ASP A 191 -6.63 -6.26 6.11
N PHE A 192 -6.82 -7.58 6.25
CA PHE A 192 -7.67 -8.21 7.25
C PHE A 192 -6.96 -9.37 7.93
N ILE A 193 -7.14 -9.48 9.23
CA ILE A 193 -6.69 -10.60 10.04
C ILE A 193 -7.93 -11.26 10.65
N VAL A 194 -8.15 -12.55 10.36
CA VAL A 194 -9.20 -13.35 10.95
C VAL A 194 -8.65 -14.26 12.03
N GLY A 195 -9.47 -14.59 13.04
CA GLY A 195 -9.08 -15.47 14.12
C GLY A 195 -8.05 -14.84 15.06
N PHE A 196 -8.11 -13.54 15.25
CA PHE A 196 -7.36 -12.85 16.30
C PHE A 196 -7.80 -13.40 17.68
N PRO A 197 -6.91 -13.48 18.69
CA PRO A 197 -7.28 -13.97 20.00
C PRO A 197 -8.54 -13.29 20.56
N GLY A 198 -9.52 -14.08 21.00
CA GLY A 198 -10.80 -13.59 21.49
C GLY A 198 -11.85 -13.22 20.44
N GLU A 199 -11.54 -13.30 19.14
CA GLU A 199 -12.51 -13.03 18.08
C GLU A 199 -13.67 -14.03 18.13
N SER A 200 -14.88 -13.54 18.34
CA SER A 200 -16.13 -14.32 18.31
C SER A 200 -16.73 -14.40 16.89
N ASP A 201 -17.76 -15.25 16.70
CA ASP A 201 -18.50 -15.30 15.43
C ASP A 201 -19.21 -13.99 15.12
N ARG A 202 -19.65 -13.25 16.14
CA ARG A 202 -20.22 -11.90 15.97
C ARG A 202 -19.17 -10.91 15.47
N ASP A 203 -17.97 -10.94 16.02
CA ASP A 203 -16.86 -10.07 15.58
C ASP A 203 -16.48 -10.34 14.13
N PHE A 204 -16.47 -11.62 13.74
CA PHE A 204 -16.24 -12.00 12.34
C PHE A 204 -17.39 -11.53 11.42
N ALA A 205 -18.64 -11.66 11.85
CA ALA A 205 -19.80 -11.13 11.09
C ALA A 205 -19.71 -9.60 10.93
N ASP A 206 -19.26 -8.88 11.95
CA ASP A 206 -19.01 -7.44 11.88
C ASP A 206 -17.90 -7.11 10.85
N THR A 207 -16.87 -7.95 10.74
CA THR A 207 -15.82 -7.82 9.73
C THR A 207 -16.37 -8.01 8.31
N LEU A 208 -17.17 -9.05 8.07
CA LEU A 208 -17.84 -9.26 6.78
C LEU A 208 -18.75 -8.09 6.41
N SER A 209 -19.52 -7.57 7.37
CA SER A 209 -20.40 -6.41 7.17
C SER A 209 -19.63 -5.14 6.86
N LEU A 210 -18.44 -4.92 7.44
CA LEU A 210 -17.58 -3.79 7.08
C LEU A 210 -17.08 -3.93 5.64
N VAL A 211 -16.59 -5.12 5.27
CA VAL A 211 -16.11 -5.40 3.92
C VAL A 211 -17.21 -5.16 2.89
N ASP A 212 -18.42 -5.65 3.16
CA ASP A 212 -19.58 -5.47 2.27
C ASP A 212 -19.90 -3.97 2.06
N ARG A 213 -19.96 -3.19 3.13
CA ARG A 213 -20.23 -1.74 3.07
C ARG A 213 -19.13 -0.95 2.36
N VAL A 214 -17.86 -1.30 2.57
CA VAL A 214 -16.73 -0.56 1.99
C VAL A 214 -16.54 -0.90 0.52
N GLY A 215 -16.70 -2.14 0.06
CA GLY A 215 -16.52 -2.51 -1.33
C GLY A 215 -15.08 -2.28 -1.81
N TYR A 216 -14.19 -3.21 -1.50
CA TYR A 216 -12.77 -3.10 -1.83
C TYR A 216 -12.47 -3.46 -3.29
N ALA A 217 -11.63 -2.66 -3.94
CA ALA A 217 -11.11 -2.97 -5.28
C ALA A 217 -10.07 -4.10 -5.23
N SER A 218 -9.36 -4.22 -4.13
CA SER A 218 -8.46 -5.34 -3.81
C SER A 218 -8.25 -5.40 -2.30
N ALA A 219 -7.99 -6.57 -1.75
CA ALA A 219 -7.61 -6.67 -0.33
C ALA A 219 -6.79 -7.93 -0.08
N TYR A 220 -6.03 -7.90 1.01
CA TYR A 220 -5.30 -9.06 1.50
C TYR A 220 -5.93 -9.54 2.80
N SER A 221 -5.97 -10.85 2.99
CA SER A 221 -6.55 -11.46 4.19
C SER A 221 -5.68 -12.59 4.69
N PHE A 222 -5.53 -12.66 6.00
CA PHE A 222 -4.61 -13.57 6.67
C PHE A 222 -5.28 -14.17 7.89
N LYS A 223 -4.94 -15.43 8.19
CA LYS A 223 -5.17 -15.98 9.53
C LYS A 223 -4.22 -15.31 10.51
N TYR A 224 -4.70 -14.98 11.70
CA TYR A 224 -3.81 -14.58 12.77
C TYR A 224 -2.74 -15.65 13.00
N SER A 225 -1.48 -15.22 13.02
CA SER A 225 -0.32 -16.06 13.31
C SER A 225 0.48 -15.42 14.45
N PRO A 226 0.62 -16.09 15.59
CA PRO A 226 1.40 -15.56 16.71
C PRO A 226 2.82 -15.21 16.30
N ARG A 227 3.26 -14.02 16.66
CA ARG A 227 4.64 -13.56 16.44
C ARG A 227 5.34 -13.49 17.80
N PRO A 228 6.45 -14.20 18.01
CA PRO A 228 7.19 -14.14 19.26
C PRO A 228 7.48 -12.72 19.69
N GLY A 229 7.23 -12.40 20.96
CA GLY A 229 7.48 -11.08 21.54
C GLY A 229 6.35 -10.05 21.34
N THR A 230 5.28 -10.39 20.61
CA THR A 230 4.09 -9.52 20.52
C THR A 230 3.09 -9.80 21.62
N PRO A 231 2.34 -8.79 22.13
CA PRO A 231 1.32 -9.00 23.17
C PRO A 231 0.30 -10.07 22.81
N ALA A 232 -0.24 -10.07 21.59
CA ALA A 232 -1.25 -11.02 21.14
C ALA A 232 -0.76 -12.49 21.09
N ALA A 233 0.55 -12.72 21.03
CA ALA A 233 1.10 -14.08 21.05
C ALA A 233 0.97 -14.77 22.42
N GLY A 234 0.83 -13.96 23.49
CA GLY A 234 0.66 -14.44 24.87
C GLY A 234 -0.80 -14.56 25.33
N GLU A 235 -1.76 -14.22 24.48
CA GLU A 235 -3.19 -14.27 24.84
C GLU A 235 -3.71 -15.71 24.90
N ASP A 236 -4.49 -16.01 25.95
CA ASP A 236 -5.03 -17.36 26.20
C ASP A 236 -6.17 -17.76 25.26
N LEU A 237 -6.94 -16.78 24.74
CA LEU A 237 -8.13 -17.01 23.92
C LEU A 237 -7.79 -17.20 22.43
N GLN A 238 -6.84 -18.09 22.14
CA GLN A 238 -6.48 -18.40 20.74
C GLN A 238 -7.67 -19.09 20.02
N VAL A 239 -8.00 -18.59 18.83
CA VAL A 239 -9.04 -19.19 17.99
C VAL A 239 -8.53 -20.49 17.36
N PRO A 240 -9.32 -21.59 17.34
CA PRO A 240 -8.94 -22.85 16.69
C PRO A 240 -8.60 -22.68 15.21
N GLU A 241 -7.68 -23.49 14.71
CA GLU A 241 -7.14 -23.35 13.36
C GLU A 241 -8.14 -23.66 12.25
N ASP A 242 -9.06 -24.59 12.48
CA ASP A 242 -10.20 -24.90 11.62
C ASP A 242 -11.14 -23.68 11.49
N VAL A 243 -11.51 -23.07 12.62
CA VAL A 243 -12.34 -21.84 12.64
C VAL A 243 -11.65 -20.70 11.88
N LYS A 244 -10.34 -20.49 12.07
CA LYS A 244 -9.57 -19.50 11.29
C LYS A 244 -9.63 -19.78 9.80
N SER A 245 -9.56 -21.06 9.41
CA SER A 245 -9.58 -21.47 8.01
C SER A 245 -10.94 -21.19 7.37
N ASP A 246 -12.02 -21.55 8.07
CA ASP A 246 -13.39 -21.31 7.59
C ASP A 246 -13.68 -19.80 7.47
N ARG A 247 -13.26 -19.00 8.46
CA ARG A 247 -13.40 -17.54 8.42
C ARG A 247 -12.58 -16.92 7.29
N LEU A 248 -11.35 -17.39 7.07
CA LEU A 248 -10.52 -16.89 5.97
C LEU A 248 -11.15 -17.20 4.62
N GLU A 249 -11.65 -18.42 4.42
CA GLU A 249 -12.31 -18.82 3.16
C GLU A 249 -13.54 -17.94 2.89
N ALA A 250 -14.42 -17.77 3.86
CA ALA A 250 -15.61 -16.92 3.72
C ALA A 250 -15.26 -15.46 3.42
N LEU A 251 -14.24 -14.90 4.09
CA LEU A 251 -13.78 -13.56 3.83
C LEU A 251 -13.17 -13.43 2.43
N GLN A 252 -12.36 -14.40 2.00
CA GLN A 252 -11.75 -14.39 0.67
C GLN A 252 -12.79 -14.49 -0.44
N GLN A 253 -13.84 -15.27 -0.26
CA GLN A 253 -14.96 -15.34 -1.21
C GLN A 253 -15.60 -13.97 -1.42
N LEU A 254 -15.89 -13.23 -0.35
CA LEU A 254 -16.46 -11.88 -0.41
C LEU A 254 -15.50 -10.89 -1.08
N LEU A 255 -14.22 -10.86 -0.66
CA LEU A 255 -13.21 -9.97 -1.22
C LEU A 255 -12.96 -10.24 -2.71
N ASN A 256 -12.91 -11.51 -3.11
CA ASN A 256 -12.76 -11.91 -4.51
C ASN A 256 -13.96 -11.48 -5.36
N ALA A 257 -15.17 -11.61 -4.82
CA ALA A 257 -16.38 -11.13 -5.52
C ALA A 257 -16.34 -9.61 -5.72
N GLN A 258 -15.92 -8.84 -4.72
CA GLN A 258 -15.77 -7.38 -4.80
C GLN A 258 -14.69 -6.98 -5.80
N GLN A 259 -13.50 -7.60 -5.76
CA GLN A 259 -12.43 -7.32 -6.71
C GLN A 259 -12.88 -7.60 -8.15
N TYR A 260 -13.58 -8.72 -8.39
CA TYR A 260 -14.11 -9.01 -9.71
C TYR A 260 -15.17 -7.99 -10.15
N ALA A 261 -16.08 -7.61 -9.24
CA ALA A 261 -17.08 -6.57 -9.52
C ALA A 261 -16.43 -5.23 -9.85
N PHE A 262 -15.37 -4.84 -9.12
CA PHE A 262 -14.60 -3.65 -9.44
C PHE A 262 -13.95 -3.74 -10.84
N ASN A 263 -13.33 -4.86 -11.17
CA ASN A 263 -12.77 -5.05 -12.52
C ASN A 263 -13.87 -5.00 -13.60
N GLN A 264 -15.01 -5.59 -13.36
CA GLN A 264 -16.17 -5.55 -14.28
C GLN A 264 -16.70 -4.10 -14.46
N SER A 265 -16.72 -3.29 -13.43
CA SER A 265 -17.18 -1.90 -13.50
C SER A 265 -16.31 -1.02 -14.40
N THR A 266 -15.11 -1.46 -14.73
CA THR A 266 -14.19 -0.73 -15.61
C THR A 266 -14.31 -1.15 -17.09
N LEU A 267 -15.17 -2.11 -17.46
CA LEU A 267 -15.36 -2.52 -18.84
C LEU A 267 -15.83 -1.35 -19.73
N GLY A 268 -15.19 -1.18 -20.88
CA GLY A 268 -15.43 -0.08 -21.82
C GLY A 268 -14.86 1.27 -21.36
N ALA A 269 -14.33 1.37 -20.15
CA ALA A 269 -13.71 2.59 -19.70
C ALA A 269 -12.37 2.84 -20.41
N ARG A 270 -12.10 4.12 -20.69
CA ARG A 270 -10.78 4.58 -21.15
C ARG A 270 -9.97 5.06 -19.99
N MET A 271 -8.74 4.59 -19.92
CA MET A 271 -7.80 4.96 -18.85
C MET A 271 -6.38 4.96 -19.36
N ASP A 272 -5.56 5.77 -18.74
CA ASP A 272 -4.12 5.78 -19.00
C ASP A 272 -3.45 4.64 -18.24
N VAL A 273 -2.68 3.82 -18.92
CA VAL A 273 -1.97 2.65 -18.35
C VAL A 273 -0.47 2.88 -18.46
N LEU A 274 0.25 2.77 -17.35
CA LEU A 274 1.71 2.72 -17.38
C LEU A 274 2.14 1.32 -17.77
N VAL A 275 2.81 1.20 -18.93
CA VAL A 275 3.38 -0.05 -19.40
C VAL A 275 4.70 -0.31 -18.68
N GLU A 276 4.75 -1.35 -17.85
CA GLU A 276 5.90 -1.59 -16.98
C GLU A 276 6.89 -2.60 -17.58
N ARG A 277 6.39 -3.54 -18.39
CA ARG A 277 7.21 -4.67 -18.88
C ARG A 277 6.58 -5.34 -20.09
N ALA A 278 7.38 -6.18 -20.75
CA ALA A 278 6.86 -7.16 -21.69
C ALA A 278 5.86 -8.11 -21.00
N GLY A 279 4.85 -8.55 -21.73
CA GLY A 279 3.84 -9.50 -21.26
C GLY A 279 4.37 -10.94 -21.20
N GLY A 280 3.52 -11.86 -20.78
CA GLY A 280 3.85 -13.30 -20.70
C GLY A 280 3.88 -14.02 -22.03
N ARG A 281 3.46 -13.38 -23.14
CA ARG A 281 3.46 -13.93 -24.50
C ARG A 281 4.08 -12.93 -25.47
N PRO A 282 4.71 -13.40 -26.57
CA PRO A 282 5.21 -12.51 -27.61
C PRO A 282 4.10 -11.58 -28.14
N GLY A 283 4.43 -10.31 -28.34
CA GLY A 283 3.47 -9.30 -28.81
C GLY A 283 2.49 -8.83 -27.73
N GLN A 284 2.81 -9.05 -26.46
CA GLN A 284 2.05 -8.55 -25.34
C GLN A 284 2.93 -7.68 -24.43
N VAL A 285 2.29 -6.68 -23.82
CA VAL A 285 2.86 -5.85 -22.76
C VAL A 285 1.93 -5.88 -21.55
N ALA A 286 2.50 -5.61 -20.38
CA ALA A 286 1.78 -5.55 -19.12
C ALA A 286 2.12 -4.29 -18.35
N GLY A 287 1.12 -3.75 -17.65
CA GLY A 287 1.28 -2.52 -16.89
C GLY A 287 0.26 -2.39 -15.77
N ARG A 288 0.12 -1.15 -15.27
CA ARG A 288 -0.79 -0.79 -14.19
C ARG A 288 -1.74 0.33 -14.59
N SER A 289 -3.02 0.12 -14.27
CA SER A 289 -4.04 1.17 -14.38
C SER A 289 -3.85 2.23 -13.28
N PRO A 290 -4.53 3.40 -13.35
CA PRO A 290 -4.58 4.35 -12.26
C PRO A 290 -5.04 3.72 -10.93
N TYR A 291 -5.92 2.74 -10.99
CA TYR A 291 -6.50 2.01 -9.85
C TYR A 291 -5.65 0.82 -9.37
N MET A 292 -4.39 0.70 -9.80
CA MET A 292 -3.46 -0.39 -9.48
C MET A 292 -3.82 -1.76 -10.07
N GLN A 293 -4.85 -1.85 -10.92
CA GLN A 293 -5.18 -3.11 -11.61
C GLN A 293 -4.03 -3.53 -12.54
N ALA A 294 -3.74 -4.83 -12.58
CA ALA A 294 -2.86 -5.39 -13.59
C ALA A 294 -3.57 -5.37 -14.96
N VAL A 295 -2.93 -4.75 -15.95
CA VAL A 295 -3.45 -4.61 -17.31
C VAL A 295 -2.58 -5.38 -18.28
N ASN A 296 -3.17 -6.29 -19.06
CA ASN A 296 -2.49 -6.98 -20.15
C ASN A 296 -2.99 -6.40 -21.48
N MET A 297 -2.09 -6.09 -22.41
CA MET A 297 -2.41 -5.45 -23.69
C MET A 297 -1.63 -6.09 -24.82
N VAL A 298 -2.17 -6.03 -26.02
CA VAL A 298 -1.43 -6.34 -27.25
C VAL A 298 -0.55 -5.14 -27.57
N GLY A 299 0.74 -5.36 -27.76
CA GLY A 299 1.73 -4.32 -28.04
C GLY A 299 3.14 -4.89 -28.01
N ASP A 300 4.09 -4.13 -28.53
CA ASP A 300 5.50 -4.49 -28.51
C ASP A 300 6.26 -3.78 -27.38
N GLU A 301 7.51 -4.16 -27.17
CA GLU A 301 8.33 -3.66 -26.07
C GLU A 301 8.64 -2.16 -26.15
N SER A 302 8.41 -1.49 -27.31
CA SER A 302 8.60 -0.03 -27.43
C SER A 302 7.63 0.78 -26.59
N PHE A 303 6.54 0.15 -26.12
CA PHE A 303 5.61 0.77 -25.18
C PHE A 303 6.11 0.76 -23.74
N VAL A 304 7.08 -0.08 -23.39
CA VAL A 304 7.59 -0.15 -22.01
C VAL A 304 8.16 1.20 -21.58
N GLY A 305 7.76 1.67 -20.43
CA GLY A 305 8.10 2.99 -19.89
C GLY A 305 7.15 4.12 -20.32
N ARG A 306 6.15 3.83 -21.14
CA ARG A 306 5.18 4.82 -21.58
C ARG A 306 3.85 4.70 -20.86
N ILE A 307 3.18 5.81 -20.70
CA ILE A 307 1.76 5.87 -20.32
C ILE A 307 0.98 5.90 -21.64
N VAL A 308 0.11 4.91 -21.82
CA VAL A 308 -0.70 4.74 -23.03
C VAL A 308 -2.18 4.82 -22.69
N SER A 309 -2.97 5.45 -23.56
CA SER A 309 -4.42 5.41 -23.42
C SER A 309 -4.92 4.03 -23.84
N CYS A 310 -5.77 3.44 -23.02
CA CYS A 310 -6.23 2.07 -23.17
C CYS A 310 -7.74 1.99 -22.92
N GLU A 311 -8.46 1.24 -23.73
CA GLU A 311 -9.86 0.88 -23.49
C GLU A 311 -9.92 -0.54 -22.90
N VAL A 312 -10.64 -0.71 -21.78
CA VAL A 312 -10.79 -2.01 -21.12
C VAL A 312 -11.74 -2.90 -21.89
N ALA A 313 -11.21 -3.99 -22.47
CA ALA A 313 -11.97 -4.92 -23.29
C ALA A 313 -12.49 -6.14 -22.52
N GLU A 314 -11.77 -6.61 -21.49
CA GLU A 314 -12.13 -7.80 -20.72
C GLU A 314 -11.73 -7.62 -19.25
N ALA A 315 -12.59 -8.07 -18.34
CA ALA A 315 -12.29 -8.13 -16.91
C ALA A 315 -12.11 -9.58 -16.48
N LYS A 316 -11.01 -9.85 -15.76
CA LYS A 316 -10.69 -11.13 -15.11
C LYS A 316 -10.66 -10.94 -13.60
N GLN A 317 -10.55 -12.04 -12.86
CA GLN A 317 -10.50 -12.01 -11.40
C GLN A 317 -9.39 -11.05 -10.88
N ASN A 318 -8.18 -11.20 -11.37
CA ASN A 318 -7.00 -10.48 -10.84
C ASN A 318 -6.37 -9.52 -11.85
N SER A 319 -7.02 -9.25 -12.97
CA SER A 319 -6.48 -8.39 -14.03
C SER A 319 -7.56 -7.94 -15.00
N ILE A 320 -7.24 -6.97 -15.81
CA ILE A 320 -8.04 -6.57 -16.96
C ILE A 320 -7.22 -6.73 -18.24
N VAL A 321 -7.92 -6.85 -19.37
CA VAL A 321 -7.32 -6.82 -20.70
C VAL A 321 -7.74 -5.54 -21.38
N GLY A 322 -6.79 -4.83 -21.95
CA GLY A 322 -7.03 -3.57 -22.61
C GLY A 322 -6.54 -3.54 -24.06
N SER A 323 -7.13 -2.66 -24.83
CA SER A 323 -6.70 -2.33 -26.19
C SER A 323 -6.07 -0.92 -26.19
N ILE A 324 -4.84 -0.81 -26.64
CA ILE A 324 -4.16 0.48 -26.82
C ILE A 324 -4.90 1.25 -27.93
N LEU A 325 -5.17 2.54 -27.69
CA LEU A 325 -5.91 3.43 -28.58
C LEU A 325 -4.99 4.17 -29.55
#